data_884cf884ee56b89a4df2d831303b904e
#
_entry.id   884cf884ee56b89a4df2d831303b904e
#
_cell.length_a   1.000
_cell.length_b   1.000
_cell.length_c   1.000
_cell.angle_alpha   90.00
_cell.angle_beta   90.00
_cell.angle_gamma   90.00
#
_symmetry.space_group_name_H-M   'P 1'
#
loop_
_entity.id
_entity.type
_entity.pdbx_description
1 polymer ?
#
loop_
_entity_poly.entity_id
_entity_poly.type
_entity_poly.pdbx_seq_one_letter_code
_entity_poly.pdbx_strand_id
1 'polypeptide(L)'
;EGYDPSRVSIVWHDLRAPLHSQLASTIGDVDYIVNMASDSHVDRSITHPVDFVQNNVNLTLNMLEYAREVRPEKFIQVSTDEVYGPAPVGHDHKEGEPHRPSNPYSASKSAQESIAYSYWRTYNVPVTITNTMNNFGERQHPEKYVPMVIKKIMSGEVIDIHSKPNEDKSWTIGSRVWLHARNHADAIQHILDNIDVIWYEDGESTPDIQRFNVAGEQEIDNLQIVNMIADIIGKEPVYELVDFHSSRPGHDLRYSLDGTKLKEYGWNAPISVAESFRRTVEWTMSRPDWLVE
;
A
#
# COMPACT_ATOMS: atom_id res chain seq x y z
N GLU A 1 4.24 15.27 16.01
CA GLU A 1 3.35 14.84 17.11
C GLU A 1 3.91 13.54 17.67
N GLY A 2 4.22 13.53 18.97
CA GLY A 2 4.79 12.37 19.63
C GLY A 2 3.72 11.32 19.93
N TYR A 3 4.05 10.04 19.77
CA TYR A 3 3.25 8.97 20.35
C TYR A 3 3.50 8.88 21.85
N ASP A 4 2.52 8.37 22.60
CA ASP A 4 2.71 8.05 24.01
C ASP A 4 3.51 6.74 24.15
N PRO A 5 4.75 6.78 24.60
CA PRO A 5 5.59 5.58 24.69
C PRO A 5 5.04 4.54 25.68
N SER A 6 4.18 4.93 26.61
CA SER A 6 3.53 3.99 27.54
C SER A 6 2.48 3.11 26.88
N ARG A 7 2.03 3.48 25.69
CA ARG A 7 1.01 2.75 24.89
C ARG A 7 1.62 1.89 23.78
N VAL A 8 2.94 1.89 23.62
CA VAL A 8 3.62 1.19 22.52
C VAL A 8 4.70 0.30 23.07
N SER A 9 4.61 -1.00 22.79
CA SER A 9 5.67 -1.97 23.06
C SER A 9 6.27 -2.44 21.75
N ILE A 10 7.60 -2.41 21.65
CA ILE A 10 8.32 -2.85 20.44
C ILE A 10 8.91 -4.23 20.72
N VAL A 11 8.55 -5.19 19.87
CA VAL A 11 9.06 -6.55 19.90
C VAL A 11 9.80 -6.84 18.59
N TRP A 12 11.08 -7.14 18.65
CA TRP A 12 11.91 -7.42 17.48
C TRP A 12 11.84 -8.91 17.13
N HIS A 13 11.40 -9.20 15.91
CA HIS A 13 11.32 -10.56 15.39
C HIS A 13 11.42 -10.58 13.86
N ASP A 14 12.09 -11.59 13.31
CA ASP A 14 12.05 -11.86 11.87
C ASP A 14 10.81 -12.69 11.54
N LEU A 15 9.82 -12.07 10.94
CA LEU A 15 8.54 -12.71 10.61
C LEU A 15 8.65 -13.86 9.60
N ARG A 16 9.81 -14.09 8.98
CA ARG A 16 10.08 -15.31 8.21
C ARG A 16 10.17 -16.56 9.11
N ALA A 17 10.38 -16.36 10.39
CA ALA A 17 10.37 -17.41 11.40
C ALA A 17 9.03 -17.41 12.16
N PRO A 18 8.54 -18.58 12.60
CA PRO A 18 7.33 -18.67 13.41
C PRO A 18 7.46 -17.88 14.73
N LEU A 19 6.35 -17.32 15.19
CA LEU A 19 6.26 -16.73 16.52
C LEU A 19 6.20 -17.86 17.57
N HIS A 20 7.32 -18.11 18.24
CA HIS A 20 7.37 -19.15 19.27
C HIS A 20 6.65 -18.72 20.56
N SER A 21 6.27 -19.69 21.39
CA SER A 21 5.45 -19.49 22.59
C SER A 21 5.97 -18.42 23.57
N GLN A 22 7.28 -18.31 23.74
CA GLN A 22 7.87 -17.29 24.62
C GLN A 22 7.66 -15.88 24.05
N LEU A 23 7.76 -15.72 22.73
CA LEU A 23 7.49 -14.44 22.06
C LEU A 23 6.01 -14.09 22.16
N ALA A 24 5.12 -15.05 21.88
CA ALA A 24 3.68 -14.89 22.03
C ALA A 24 3.32 -14.48 23.47
N SER A 25 3.92 -15.09 24.48
CA SER A 25 3.73 -14.69 25.90
C SER A 25 4.23 -13.28 26.21
N THR A 26 5.27 -12.82 25.51
CA THR A 26 5.77 -11.43 25.66
C THR A 26 4.83 -10.42 25.05
N ILE A 27 4.20 -10.75 23.91
CA ILE A 27 3.20 -9.92 23.25
C ILE A 27 1.93 -9.84 24.11
N GLY A 28 1.50 -10.96 24.70
CA GLY A 28 0.30 -11.06 25.50
C GLY A 28 -0.97 -11.24 24.68
N ASP A 29 -2.13 -10.88 25.26
CA ASP A 29 -3.42 -10.96 24.61
C ASP A 29 -3.52 -9.95 23.45
N VAL A 30 -4.11 -10.36 22.35
CA VAL A 30 -4.22 -9.57 21.12
C VAL A 30 -5.66 -9.56 20.64
N ASP A 31 -6.28 -8.38 20.63
CA ASP A 31 -7.63 -8.19 20.10
C ASP A 31 -7.61 -8.03 18.57
N TYR A 32 -6.65 -7.28 18.03
CA TYR A 32 -6.54 -7.01 16.59
C TYR A 32 -5.13 -7.27 16.08
N ILE A 33 -5.04 -7.82 14.87
CA ILE A 33 -3.78 -7.96 14.13
C ILE A 33 -3.90 -7.18 12.82
N VAL A 34 -2.94 -6.28 12.57
CA VAL A 34 -2.81 -5.59 11.28
C VAL A 34 -1.50 -6.03 10.64
N ASN A 35 -1.58 -6.95 9.68
CA ASN A 35 -0.42 -7.45 8.96
C ASN A 35 -0.08 -6.54 7.78
N MET A 36 0.88 -5.64 7.99
CA MET A 36 1.43 -4.74 6.96
C MET A 36 2.82 -5.19 6.47
N ALA A 37 3.38 -6.21 7.09
CA ALA A 37 4.73 -6.66 6.80
C ALA A 37 4.85 -7.21 5.37
N SER A 38 5.77 -6.66 4.59
CA SER A 38 6.03 -7.09 3.22
C SER A 38 7.29 -6.41 2.68
N ASP A 39 8.09 -7.10 1.92
CA ASP A 39 8.97 -6.43 0.96
C ASP A 39 8.10 -5.74 -0.10
N SER A 40 8.37 -4.46 -0.42
CA SER A 40 7.49 -3.62 -1.24
C SER A 40 8.18 -2.91 -2.40
N HIS A 41 9.47 -3.21 -2.68
CA HIS A 41 10.23 -2.57 -3.74
C HIS A 41 10.16 -3.38 -5.04
N VAL A 42 9.40 -2.91 -6.03
CA VAL A 42 9.16 -3.62 -7.29
C VAL A 42 10.46 -3.98 -8.01
N ASP A 43 11.41 -3.03 -8.17
CA ASP A 43 12.67 -3.30 -8.88
C ASP A 43 13.51 -4.39 -8.19
N ARG A 44 13.53 -4.43 -6.85
CA ARG A 44 14.15 -5.52 -6.09
C ARG A 44 13.44 -6.85 -6.30
N SER A 45 12.13 -6.85 -6.46
CA SER A 45 11.38 -8.08 -6.75
C SER A 45 11.72 -8.65 -8.14
N ILE A 46 12.06 -7.79 -9.10
CA ILE A 46 12.46 -8.19 -10.45
C ILE A 46 13.89 -8.76 -10.45
N THR A 47 14.80 -8.15 -9.71
CA THR A 47 16.20 -8.59 -9.64
C THR A 47 16.42 -9.82 -8.76
N HIS A 48 15.62 -9.99 -7.70
CA HIS A 48 15.72 -11.08 -6.72
C HIS A 48 14.36 -11.72 -6.44
N PRO A 49 13.65 -12.29 -7.44
CA PRO A 49 12.27 -12.70 -7.32
C PRO A 49 12.04 -13.83 -6.31
N VAL A 50 12.96 -14.79 -6.21
CA VAL A 50 12.79 -15.97 -5.34
C VAL A 50 12.76 -15.55 -3.87
N ASP A 51 13.79 -14.88 -3.41
CA ASP A 51 13.89 -14.44 -2.00
C ASP A 51 12.75 -13.48 -1.64
N PHE A 52 12.38 -12.60 -2.58
CA PHE A 52 11.32 -11.63 -2.39
C PHE A 52 9.95 -12.28 -2.20
N VAL A 53 9.60 -13.22 -3.08
CA VAL A 53 8.32 -13.94 -3.01
C VAL A 53 8.26 -14.83 -1.78
N GLN A 54 9.33 -15.60 -1.51
CA GLN A 54 9.40 -16.45 -0.33
C GLN A 54 9.29 -15.66 0.97
N ASN A 55 9.95 -14.50 1.07
CA ASN A 55 9.84 -13.62 2.21
C ASN A 55 8.37 -13.24 2.45
N ASN A 56 7.69 -12.68 1.45
CA ASN A 56 6.32 -12.19 1.57
C ASN A 56 5.31 -13.30 1.86
N VAL A 57 5.49 -14.49 1.30
CA VAL A 57 4.65 -15.65 1.59
C VAL A 57 4.88 -16.15 3.03
N ASN A 58 6.13 -16.35 3.44
CA ASN A 58 6.45 -16.93 4.74
C ASN A 58 6.00 -16.05 5.91
N LEU A 59 6.24 -14.72 5.82
CA LEU A 59 5.80 -13.82 6.88
C LEU A 59 4.28 -13.80 7.05
N THR A 60 3.51 -13.92 5.96
CA THR A 60 2.05 -13.98 6.05
C THR A 60 1.57 -15.30 6.64
N LEU A 61 2.15 -16.43 6.24
CA LEU A 61 1.86 -17.73 6.84
C LEU A 61 2.10 -17.71 8.35
N ASN A 62 3.24 -17.20 8.81
CA ASN A 62 3.56 -17.17 10.23
C ASN A 62 2.62 -16.26 11.03
N MET A 63 2.21 -15.12 10.45
CA MET A 63 1.24 -14.23 11.09
C MET A 63 -0.16 -14.84 11.15
N LEU A 64 -0.56 -15.60 10.14
CA LEU A 64 -1.85 -16.29 10.12
C LEU A 64 -1.86 -17.51 11.08
N GLU A 65 -0.75 -18.26 11.19
CA GLU A 65 -0.61 -19.30 12.22
C GLU A 65 -0.68 -18.68 13.63
N TYR A 66 -0.01 -17.56 13.86
CA TYR A 66 -0.12 -16.83 15.12
C TYR A 66 -1.56 -16.38 15.40
N ALA A 67 -2.25 -15.83 14.40
CA ALA A 67 -3.65 -15.43 14.53
C ALA A 67 -4.56 -16.63 14.86
N ARG A 68 -4.29 -17.82 14.28
CA ARG A 68 -5.02 -19.04 14.59
C ARG A 68 -4.86 -19.50 16.04
N GLU A 69 -3.68 -19.26 16.64
CA GLU A 69 -3.39 -19.57 18.04
C GLU A 69 -4.04 -18.59 19.01
N VAL A 70 -3.85 -17.26 18.78
CA VAL A 70 -4.31 -16.23 19.71
C VAL A 70 -5.78 -15.84 19.53
N ARG A 71 -6.38 -16.16 18.37
CA ARG A 71 -7.80 -15.92 18.05
C ARG A 71 -8.20 -14.44 18.24
N PRO A 72 -7.60 -13.52 17.50
CA PRO A 72 -7.95 -12.11 17.58
C PRO A 72 -9.41 -11.89 17.15
N GLU A 73 -10.01 -10.78 17.54
CA GLU A 73 -11.34 -10.37 17.06
C GLU A 73 -11.31 -10.04 15.56
N LYS A 74 -10.19 -9.46 15.07
CA LYS A 74 -10.00 -9.12 13.64
C LYS A 74 -8.55 -9.29 13.22
N PHE A 75 -8.38 -9.72 11.97
CA PHE A 75 -7.09 -9.78 11.27
C PHE A 75 -7.18 -8.99 9.97
N ILE A 76 -6.46 -7.87 9.86
CA ILE A 76 -6.38 -7.09 8.62
C ILE A 76 -5.15 -7.53 7.82
N GLN A 77 -5.37 -8.06 6.63
CA GLN A 77 -4.30 -8.30 5.64
C GLN A 77 -4.19 -7.09 4.73
N VAL A 78 -3.14 -6.30 4.90
CA VAL A 78 -2.89 -5.17 4.01
C VAL A 78 -2.26 -5.65 2.71
N SER A 79 -2.91 -5.31 1.60
CA SER A 79 -2.52 -5.64 0.24
C SER A 79 -2.38 -4.36 -0.62
N THR A 80 -2.40 -4.50 -1.92
CA THR A 80 -2.11 -3.46 -2.90
C THR A 80 -3.07 -3.52 -4.09
N ASP A 81 -3.27 -2.39 -4.75
CA ASP A 81 -3.92 -2.24 -6.05
C ASP A 81 -3.24 -3.06 -7.17
N GLU A 82 -1.92 -3.24 -7.07
CA GLU A 82 -1.12 -3.94 -8.08
C GLU A 82 -1.51 -5.43 -8.27
N VAL A 83 -2.26 -6.03 -7.34
CA VAL A 83 -2.74 -7.42 -7.52
C VAL A 83 -3.72 -7.55 -8.68
N TYR A 84 -4.47 -6.50 -8.99
CA TYR A 84 -5.41 -6.48 -10.12
C TYR A 84 -4.72 -6.25 -11.47
N GLY A 85 -3.47 -5.76 -11.47
CA GLY A 85 -2.74 -5.37 -12.67
C GLY A 85 -3.13 -3.98 -13.19
N PRO A 86 -2.75 -3.64 -14.45
CA PRO A 86 -2.98 -2.32 -15.00
C PRO A 86 -4.48 -2.02 -15.14
N ALA A 87 -4.90 -0.82 -14.74
CA ALA A 87 -6.26 -0.36 -14.90
C ALA A 87 -6.44 0.34 -16.27
N PRO A 88 -7.32 -0.14 -17.16
CA PRO A 88 -7.65 0.57 -18.40
C PRO A 88 -8.18 1.97 -18.12
N VAL A 89 -8.01 2.88 -19.06
CA VAL A 89 -8.60 4.22 -18.95
C VAL A 89 -10.12 4.13 -18.78
N GLY A 90 -10.65 4.82 -17.77
CA GLY A 90 -12.07 4.81 -17.45
C GLY A 90 -12.56 3.57 -16.68
N HIS A 91 -11.65 2.69 -16.24
CA HIS A 91 -11.98 1.57 -15.37
C HIS A 91 -11.20 1.68 -14.05
N ASP A 92 -11.90 1.57 -12.94
CA ASP A 92 -11.32 1.48 -11.60
C ASP A 92 -11.67 0.10 -11.05
N HIS A 93 -10.65 -0.65 -10.62
CA HIS A 93 -10.84 -2.03 -10.15
C HIS A 93 -11.70 -2.07 -8.89
N LYS A 94 -12.70 -2.96 -8.89
CA LYS A 94 -13.55 -3.23 -7.75
C LYS A 94 -13.04 -4.43 -6.94
N GLU A 95 -13.52 -4.51 -5.70
CA GLU A 95 -13.26 -5.66 -4.85
C GLU A 95 -13.75 -6.96 -5.51
N GLY A 96 -12.91 -7.99 -5.46
CA GLY A 96 -13.23 -9.31 -6.01
C GLY A 96 -12.95 -9.49 -7.51
N GLU A 97 -12.46 -8.46 -8.21
CA GLU A 97 -11.99 -8.67 -9.59
C GLU A 97 -10.80 -9.65 -9.64
N PRO A 98 -10.63 -10.36 -10.77
CA PRO A 98 -9.53 -11.32 -10.93
C PRO A 98 -8.16 -10.66 -10.80
N HIS A 99 -7.26 -11.28 -10.06
CA HIS A 99 -5.88 -10.83 -9.96
C HIS A 99 -5.11 -11.09 -11.27
N ARG A 100 -4.34 -10.08 -11.72
CA ARG A 100 -3.50 -10.11 -12.92
C ARG A 100 -2.15 -9.40 -12.66
N PRO A 101 -1.37 -9.88 -11.67
CA PRO A 101 -0.15 -9.23 -11.24
C PRO A 101 0.88 -9.11 -12.36
N SER A 102 1.49 -7.93 -12.53
CA SER A 102 2.46 -7.62 -13.60
C SER A 102 3.92 -7.90 -13.23
N ASN A 103 4.21 -8.13 -11.95
CA ASN A 103 5.58 -8.31 -11.44
C ASN A 103 5.63 -9.24 -10.22
N PRO A 104 6.83 -9.71 -9.79
CA PRO A 104 6.96 -10.62 -8.64
C PRO A 104 6.45 -10.04 -7.32
N TYR A 105 6.56 -8.71 -7.11
CA TYR A 105 5.98 -8.06 -5.92
C TYR A 105 4.46 -8.23 -5.91
N SER A 106 3.76 -7.79 -6.96
CA SER A 106 2.30 -7.90 -7.03
C SER A 106 1.82 -9.36 -7.01
N ALA A 107 2.59 -10.29 -7.61
CA ALA A 107 2.34 -11.72 -7.51
C ALA A 107 2.47 -12.24 -6.06
N SER A 108 3.48 -11.79 -5.32
CA SER A 108 3.64 -12.15 -3.91
C SER A 108 2.51 -11.63 -3.02
N LYS A 109 2.03 -10.41 -3.30
CA LYS A 109 0.87 -9.82 -2.61
C LYS A 109 -0.42 -10.59 -2.92
N SER A 110 -0.63 -10.98 -4.19
CA SER A 110 -1.73 -11.84 -4.60
C SER A 110 -1.69 -13.21 -3.88
N ALA A 111 -0.49 -13.78 -3.71
CA ALA A 111 -0.29 -15.00 -2.95
C ALA A 111 -0.64 -14.81 -1.45
N GLN A 112 -0.25 -13.68 -0.83
CA GLN A 112 -0.63 -13.34 0.54
C GLN A 112 -2.16 -13.32 0.73
N GLU A 113 -2.90 -12.71 -0.21
CA GLU A 113 -4.36 -12.67 -0.17
C GLU A 113 -4.98 -14.06 -0.32
N SER A 114 -4.47 -14.89 -1.25
CA SER A 114 -4.95 -16.25 -1.45
C SER A 114 -4.73 -17.13 -0.22
N ILE A 115 -3.59 -16.95 0.46
CA ILE A 115 -3.28 -17.64 1.72
C ILE A 115 -4.23 -17.15 2.83
N ALA A 116 -4.43 -15.84 2.97
CA ALA A 116 -5.33 -15.26 3.95
C ALA A 116 -6.78 -15.73 3.74
N TYR A 117 -7.24 -15.81 2.47
CA TYR A 117 -8.52 -16.40 2.11
C TYR A 117 -8.65 -17.86 2.57
N SER A 118 -7.59 -18.69 2.37
CA SER A 118 -7.61 -20.09 2.78
C SER A 118 -7.71 -20.26 4.30
N TYR A 119 -7.07 -19.37 5.07
CA TYR A 119 -7.14 -19.38 6.53
C TYR A 119 -8.50 -18.91 7.06
N TRP A 120 -9.10 -17.91 6.45
CA TRP A 120 -10.46 -17.50 6.73
C TRP A 120 -11.44 -18.67 6.50
N ARG A 121 -11.33 -19.35 5.36
CA ARG A 121 -12.24 -20.43 4.98
C ARG A 121 -12.02 -21.71 5.79
N THR A 122 -10.77 -22.10 6.02
CA THR A 122 -10.44 -23.43 6.59
C THR A 122 -10.38 -23.39 8.12
N TYR A 123 -9.91 -22.29 8.69
CA TYR A 123 -9.64 -22.18 10.12
C TYR A 123 -10.47 -21.12 10.83
N ASN A 124 -11.37 -20.46 10.12
CA ASN A 124 -12.16 -19.33 10.65
C ASN A 124 -11.29 -18.23 11.29
N VAL A 125 -10.14 -17.92 10.69
CA VAL A 125 -9.39 -16.74 11.09
C VAL A 125 -10.18 -15.50 10.62
N PRO A 126 -10.43 -14.51 11.47
CA PRO A 126 -11.31 -13.36 11.17
C PRO A 126 -10.65 -12.35 10.23
N VAL A 127 -10.36 -12.75 9.00
CA VAL A 127 -9.62 -11.96 8.02
C VAL A 127 -10.49 -10.95 7.31
N THR A 128 -10.02 -9.71 7.24
CA THR A 128 -10.45 -8.70 6.26
C THR A 128 -9.25 -8.29 5.42
N ILE A 129 -9.40 -8.24 4.10
CA ILE A 129 -8.35 -7.82 3.17
C ILE A 129 -8.56 -6.35 2.81
N THR A 130 -7.49 -5.55 2.80
CA THR A 130 -7.54 -4.18 2.29
C THR A 130 -6.57 -4.04 1.11
N ASN A 131 -7.08 -3.61 -0.06
CA ASN A 131 -6.26 -3.25 -1.20
C ASN A 131 -6.08 -1.73 -1.19
N THR A 132 -4.83 -1.27 -1.15
CA THR A 132 -4.54 0.16 -1.04
C THR A 132 -3.80 0.69 -2.24
N MET A 133 -4.04 1.95 -2.56
CA MET A 133 -3.31 2.71 -3.57
C MET A 133 -1.91 3.14 -3.08
N ASN A 134 -1.15 3.78 -3.97
CA ASN A 134 0.18 4.29 -3.62
C ASN A 134 0.14 5.22 -2.42
N ASN A 135 0.71 4.77 -1.31
CA ASN A 135 0.83 5.56 -0.11
C ASN A 135 1.99 6.56 -0.21
N PHE A 136 1.79 7.74 0.36
CA PHE A 136 2.84 8.73 0.59
C PHE A 136 2.66 9.36 1.98
N GLY A 137 3.67 10.07 2.45
CA GLY A 137 3.59 10.77 3.72
C GLY A 137 4.97 11.07 4.30
N GLU A 138 4.97 11.72 5.45
CA GLU A 138 6.16 12.04 6.22
C GLU A 138 6.90 10.73 6.58
N ARG A 139 8.23 10.74 6.59
CA ARG A 139 9.10 9.60 6.89
C ARG A 139 9.07 8.47 5.85
N GLN A 140 8.47 8.70 4.67
CA GLN A 140 8.56 7.72 3.58
C GLN A 140 10.04 7.58 3.15
N HIS A 141 10.44 6.34 2.80
CA HIS A 141 11.83 6.06 2.39
C HIS A 141 12.23 6.91 1.17
N PRO A 142 13.45 7.49 1.14
CA PRO A 142 13.90 8.42 0.08
C PRO A 142 13.86 7.86 -1.36
N GLU A 143 13.90 6.52 -1.52
CA GLU A 143 13.77 5.87 -2.83
C GLU A 143 12.39 6.01 -3.47
N LYS A 144 11.36 6.32 -2.66
CA LYS A 144 9.97 6.42 -3.15
C LYS A 144 9.73 7.74 -3.86
N TYR A 145 8.72 7.76 -4.75
CA TYR A 145 8.51 8.84 -5.71
C TYR A 145 8.39 10.23 -5.05
N VAL A 146 7.53 10.40 -4.06
CA VAL A 146 7.30 11.72 -3.43
C VAL A 146 8.57 12.28 -2.76
N PRO A 147 9.25 11.57 -1.83
CA PRO A 147 10.48 12.11 -1.24
C PRO A 147 11.61 12.28 -2.27
N MET A 148 11.72 11.41 -3.27
CA MET A 148 12.69 11.54 -4.36
C MET A 148 12.44 12.83 -5.18
N VAL A 149 11.18 13.13 -5.52
CA VAL A 149 10.81 14.38 -6.21
C VAL A 149 11.15 15.60 -5.36
N ILE A 150 10.82 15.59 -4.06
CA ILE A 150 11.18 16.69 -3.14
C ILE A 150 12.69 16.90 -3.12
N LYS A 151 13.49 15.83 -2.97
CA LYS A 151 14.95 15.87 -2.98
C LYS A 151 15.48 16.51 -4.27
N LYS A 152 15.03 16.04 -5.43
CA LYS A 152 15.48 16.52 -6.74
C LYS A 152 15.11 17.98 -6.99
N ILE A 153 13.90 18.44 -6.62
CA ILE A 153 13.52 19.85 -6.73
C ILE A 153 14.40 20.72 -5.81
N MET A 154 14.64 20.28 -4.58
CA MET A 154 15.49 21.04 -3.65
C MET A 154 16.92 21.20 -4.16
N SER A 155 17.51 20.17 -4.78
CA SER A 155 18.87 20.15 -5.32
C SER A 155 18.99 20.70 -6.75
N GLY A 156 17.87 20.88 -7.48
CA GLY A 156 17.87 21.28 -8.90
C GLY A 156 18.27 20.16 -9.85
N GLU A 157 18.11 18.90 -9.43
CA GLU A 157 18.37 17.73 -10.26
C GLU A 157 17.21 17.44 -11.21
N VAL A 158 17.51 16.76 -12.34
CA VAL A 158 16.50 16.35 -13.32
C VAL A 158 15.63 15.24 -12.77
N ILE A 159 14.31 15.38 -12.91
CA ILE A 159 13.30 14.38 -12.51
C ILE A 159 12.87 13.58 -13.72
N ASP A 160 13.07 12.26 -13.71
CA ASP A 160 12.59 11.36 -14.73
C ASP A 160 11.09 11.08 -14.52
N ILE A 161 10.25 11.54 -15.42
CA ILE A 161 8.81 11.29 -15.39
C ILE A 161 8.47 10.13 -16.31
N HIS A 162 8.14 8.99 -15.71
CA HIS A 162 7.76 7.80 -16.45
C HIS A 162 6.47 8.00 -17.23
N SER A 163 6.56 7.82 -18.54
CA SER A 163 5.50 8.10 -19.51
C SER A 163 5.61 7.14 -20.70
N LYS A 164 4.59 7.11 -21.53
CA LYS A 164 4.54 6.31 -22.75
C LYS A 164 4.47 7.23 -23.95
N PRO A 165 5.38 7.11 -24.94
CA PRO A 165 5.26 7.88 -26.18
C PRO A 165 4.08 7.36 -27.02
N ASN A 166 3.30 8.27 -27.58
CA ASN A 166 2.19 7.98 -28.48
C ASN A 166 2.61 8.14 -29.94
N GLU A 167 1.84 7.59 -30.87
CA GLU A 167 2.09 7.66 -32.31
C GLU A 167 2.10 9.10 -32.86
N ASP A 168 1.31 10.00 -32.27
CA ASP A 168 1.23 11.43 -32.60
C ASP A 168 2.36 12.28 -31.97
N LYS A 169 3.35 11.65 -31.36
CA LYS A 169 4.48 12.26 -30.61
C LYS A 169 4.07 12.96 -29.29
N SER A 170 2.85 12.83 -28.85
CA SER A 170 2.46 13.18 -27.48
C SER A 170 2.90 12.10 -26.48
N TRP A 171 2.77 12.37 -25.17
CA TRP A 171 3.11 11.46 -24.11
C TRP A 171 1.91 11.19 -23.21
N THR A 172 1.71 9.94 -22.86
CA THR A 172 0.77 9.55 -21.81
C THR A 172 1.56 9.38 -20.51
N ILE A 173 1.29 10.23 -19.55
CA ILE A 173 1.99 10.24 -18.26
C ILE A 173 1.35 9.23 -17.32
N GLY A 174 2.15 8.51 -16.56
CA GLY A 174 1.66 7.55 -15.57
C GLY A 174 0.89 8.23 -14.44
N SER A 175 -0.23 7.63 -14.03
CA SER A 175 -1.13 8.19 -13.03
C SER A 175 -1.48 7.20 -11.92
N ARG A 176 -1.84 7.72 -10.76
CA ARG A 176 -2.25 6.95 -9.57
C ARG A 176 -3.33 7.72 -8.81
N VAL A 177 -4.13 6.99 -8.05
CA VAL A 177 -5.00 7.57 -7.02
C VAL A 177 -4.21 7.59 -5.69
N TRP A 178 -3.57 8.71 -5.41
CA TRP A 178 -2.63 8.84 -4.28
C TRP A 178 -3.36 8.86 -2.94
N LEU A 179 -2.82 8.14 -1.95
CA LEU A 179 -3.37 8.04 -0.61
C LEU A 179 -2.32 8.41 0.44
N HIS A 180 -2.64 9.33 1.35
CA HIS A 180 -1.74 9.64 2.45
C HIS A 180 -1.77 8.55 3.52
N ALA A 181 -0.62 8.21 4.08
CA ALA A 181 -0.49 7.14 5.08
C ALA A 181 -1.38 7.33 6.31
N ARG A 182 -1.68 8.58 6.73
CA ARG A 182 -2.62 8.86 7.82
C ARG A 182 -4.06 8.55 7.44
N ASN A 183 -4.47 8.86 6.20
CA ASN A 183 -5.79 8.49 5.70
C ASN A 183 -5.93 6.97 5.58
N HIS A 184 -4.85 6.28 5.18
CA HIS A 184 -4.83 4.82 5.17
C HIS A 184 -4.96 4.23 6.59
N ALA A 185 -4.21 4.75 7.56
CA ALA A 185 -4.32 4.34 8.96
C ALA A 185 -5.72 4.59 9.54
N ASP A 186 -6.33 5.74 9.22
CA ASP A 186 -7.70 6.08 9.59
C ASP A 186 -8.73 5.11 8.97
N ALA A 187 -8.55 4.72 7.70
CA ALA A 187 -9.39 3.70 7.06
C ALA A 187 -9.29 2.34 7.76
N ILE A 188 -8.08 1.91 8.12
CA ILE A 188 -7.86 0.67 8.89
C ILE A 188 -8.55 0.77 10.24
N GLN A 189 -8.38 1.89 10.95
CA GLN A 189 -9.04 2.12 12.24
C GLN A 189 -10.57 2.07 12.09
N HIS A 190 -11.12 2.72 11.06
CA HIS A 190 -12.56 2.67 10.78
C HIS A 190 -13.06 1.24 10.58
N ILE A 191 -12.33 0.41 9.82
CA ILE A 191 -12.66 -1.01 9.59
C ILE A 191 -12.61 -1.78 10.91
N LEU A 192 -11.62 -1.54 11.76
CA LEU A 192 -11.51 -2.21 13.06
C LEU A 192 -12.66 -1.85 13.99
N ASP A 193 -13.07 -0.60 14.02
CA ASP A 193 -14.05 -0.09 15.01
C ASP A 193 -15.51 -0.28 14.56
N ASN A 194 -15.79 -0.23 13.24
CA ASN A 194 -17.16 -0.05 12.75
C ASN A 194 -17.67 -1.15 11.82
N ILE A 195 -16.83 -2.09 11.41
CA ILE A 195 -17.21 -3.10 10.41
C ILE A 195 -17.06 -4.50 11.00
N ASP A 196 -18.16 -5.22 11.11
CA ASP A 196 -18.16 -6.60 11.64
C ASP A 196 -17.44 -7.56 10.67
N VAL A 197 -16.80 -8.58 11.23
CA VAL A 197 -16.17 -9.65 10.47
C VAL A 197 -17.22 -10.54 9.81
N ILE A 198 -16.99 -10.90 8.56
CA ILE A 198 -17.74 -11.93 7.87
C ILE A 198 -17.07 -13.28 8.16
N TRP A 199 -17.80 -14.17 8.87
CA TRP A 199 -17.35 -15.53 9.12
C TRP A 199 -17.68 -16.44 7.94
N TYR A 200 -16.82 -17.43 7.70
CA TYR A 200 -17.15 -18.46 6.71
C TYR A 200 -18.27 -19.37 7.22
N GLU A 201 -19.31 -19.49 6.42
CA GLU A 201 -20.42 -20.43 6.65
C GLU A 201 -20.59 -21.29 5.40
N ASP A 202 -20.62 -22.63 5.57
CA ASP A 202 -20.82 -23.56 4.46
C ASP A 202 -22.32 -23.65 4.13
N GLY A 203 -22.70 -23.40 2.88
CA GLY A 203 -24.11 -23.42 2.45
C GLY A 203 -24.34 -22.87 1.04
N GLU A 204 -25.62 -22.81 0.64
CA GLU A 204 -26.02 -22.31 -0.69
C GLU A 204 -25.68 -20.83 -0.94
N SER A 205 -25.53 -20.05 0.13
CA SER A 205 -25.18 -18.63 0.09
C SER A 205 -23.88 -18.36 0.84
N THR A 206 -22.82 -19.09 0.49
CA THR A 206 -21.50 -18.88 1.10
C THR A 206 -21.06 -17.44 0.90
N PRO A 207 -20.82 -16.67 1.98
CA PRO A 207 -20.31 -15.32 1.86
C PRO A 207 -18.90 -15.35 1.30
N ASP A 208 -18.47 -14.28 0.65
CA ASP A 208 -17.06 -14.09 0.30
C ASP A 208 -16.32 -13.40 1.44
N ILE A 209 -14.99 -13.58 1.46
CA ILE A 209 -14.13 -12.90 2.43
C ILE A 209 -14.32 -11.37 2.32
N GLN A 210 -14.33 -10.72 3.46
CA GLN A 210 -14.45 -9.27 3.50
C GLN A 210 -13.23 -8.59 2.88
N ARG A 211 -13.48 -7.68 1.93
CA ARG A 211 -12.44 -6.96 1.22
C ARG A 211 -12.85 -5.51 1.01
N PHE A 212 -11.90 -4.59 1.15
CA PHE A 212 -12.09 -3.15 0.90
C PHE A 212 -10.96 -2.56 0.09
N ASN A 213 -11.31 -1.82 -0.93
CA ASN A 213 -10.41 -0.92 -1.64
C ASN A 213 -10.27 0.40 -0.87
N VAL A 214 -9.05 0.72 -0.47
CA VAL A 214 -8.74 1.99 0.21
C VAL A 214 -8.10 2.93 -0.80
N ALA A 215 -8.93 3.73 -1.45
CA ALA A 215 -8.53 4.66 -2.50
C ALA A 215 -8.44 6.10 -1.98
N GLY A 216 -7.61 6.91 -2.62
CA GLY A 216 -7.58 8.35 -2.42
C GLY A 216 -8.76 9.07 -3.07
N GLU A 217 -8.74 10.40 -3.04
CA GLU A 217 -9.85 11.23 -3.50
C GLU A 217 -9.92 11.33 -5.02
N GLN A 218 -8.76 11.38 -5.70
CA GLN A 218 -8.66 11.63 -7.13
C GLN A 218 -7.41 11.02 -7.75
N GLU A 219 -7.49 10.75 -9.04
CA GLU A 219 -6.36 10.36 -9.86
C GLU A 219 -5.49 11.58 -10.19
N ILE A 220 -4.18 11.47 -10.00
CA ILE A 220 -3.20 12.52 -10.26
C ILE A 220 -2.03 11.89 -11.02
N ASP A 221 -1.63 12.48 -12.14
CA ASP A 221 -0.46 12.03 -12.88
C ASP A 221 0.87 12.45 -12.24
N ASN A 222 1.93 11.78 -12.64
CA ASN A 222 3.25 12.01 -12.05
C ASN A 222 3.78 13.43 -12.28
N LEU A 223 3.46 14.08 -13.39
CA LEU A 223 3.86 15.48 -13.65
C LEU A 223 3.06 16.46 -12.80
N GLN A 224 1.77 16.22 -12.61
CA GLN A 224 0.95 17.02 -11.70
C GLN A 224 1.50 16.95 -10.27
N ILE A 225 1.95 15.77 -9.81
CA ILE A 225 2.61 15.64 -8.49
C ILE A 225 3.88 16.48 -8.42
N VAL A 226 4.72 16.44 -9.46
CA VAL A 226 5.95 17.26 -9.52
C VAL A 226 5.62 18.75 -9.40
N ASN A 227 4.62 19.22 -10.16
CA ASN A 227 4.21 20.62 -10.13
C ASN A 227 3.62 21.02 -8.76
N MET A 228 2.75 20.18 -8.16
CA MET A 228 2.22 20.44 -6.81
C MET A 228 3.32 20.57 -5.75
N ILE A 229 4.32 19.69 -5.81
CA ILE A 229 5.47 19.73 -4.89
C ILE A 229 6.32 20.97 -5.15
N ALA A 230 6.57 21.31 -6.42
CA ALA A 230 7.35 22.48 -6.84
C ALA A 230 6.70 23.78 -6.36
N ASP A 231 5.38 23.90 -6.50
CA ASP A 231 4.60 25.05 -6.01
C ASP A 231 4.76 25.24 -4.49
N ILE A 232 4.68 24.14 -3.72
CA ILE A 232 4.83 24.20 -2.25
C ILE A 232 6.28 24.59 -1.86
N ILE A 233 7.28 24.06 -2.57
CA ILE A 233 8.70 24.39 -2.32
C ILE A 233 9.04 25.82 -2.78
N GLY A 234 8.30 26.35 -3.78
CA GLY A 234 8.57 27.64 -4.41
C GLY A 234 9.78 27.61 -5.35
N LYS A 235 10.00 26.48 -6.04
CA LYS A 235 11.07 26.30 -7.03
C LYS A 235 10.55 25.64 -8.30
N GLU A 236 11.00 26.10 -9.46
CA GLU A 236 10.72 25.48 -10.75
C GLU A 236 11.38 24.08 -10.83
N PRO A 237 10.63 23.03 -11.22
CA PRO A 237 11.18 21.69 -11.38
C PRO A 237 11.93 21.56 -12.72
N VAL A 238 13.02 20.81 -12.72
CA VAL A 238 13.67 20.37 -13.96
C VAL A 238 13.30 18.91 -14.19
N TYR A 239 12.69 18.60 -15.32
CA TYR A 239 12.25 17.23 -15.60
C TYR A 239 12.40 16.84 -17.06
N GLU A 240 12.40 15.54 -17.31
CA GLU A 240 12.29 14.96 -18.64
C GLU A 240 11.28 13.81 -18.66
N LEU A 241 10.60 13.62 -19.81
CA LEU A 241 9.70 12.50 -20.02
C LEU A 241 10.49 11.30 -20.54
N VAL A 242 10.44 10.19 -19.82
CA VAL A 242 11.17 8.98 -20.17
C VAL A 242 10.22 7.82 -20.47
N ASP A 243 10.53 7.04 -21.50
CA ASP A 243 9.76 5.84 -21.80
C ASP A 243 9.93 4.79 -20.72
N PHE A 244 8.82 4.48 -20.04
CA PHE A 244 8.84 3.58 -18.89
C PHE A 244 9.09 2.12 -19.28
N HIS A 245 8.69 1.68 -20.47
CA HIS A 245 8.91 0.31 -20.93
C HIS A 245 10.37 -0.05 -21.08
N SER A 246 11.19 0.90 -21.54
CA SER A 246 12.62 0.68 -21.73
C SER A 246 13.40 0.73 -20.41
N SER A 247 12.90 1.48 -19.42
CA SER A 247 13.61 1.73 -18.17
C SER A 247 13.16 0.85 -17.00
N ARG A 248 11.88 0.45 -16.94
CA ARG A 248 11.31 -0.29 -15.80
C ARG A 248 10.29 -1.34 -16.25
N PRO A 249 10.73 -2.49 -16.81
CA PRO A 249 9.82 -3.58 -17.18
C PRO A 249 9.06 -4.10 -15.97
N GLY A 250 7.77 -4.44 -16.16
CA GLY A 250 6.90 -4.93 -15.07
C GLY A 250 6.22 -3.82 -14.25
N HIS A 251 6.44 -2.55 -14.58
CA HIS A 251 5.66 -1.44 -14.06
C HIS A 251 4.50 -1.11 -15.01
N ASP A 252 3.38 -0.68 -14.45
CA ASP A 252 2.18 -0.29 -15.20
C ASP A 252 2.00 1.22 -15.19
N LEU A 253 1.43 1.73 -16.30
CA LEU A 253 1.24 3.16 -16.49
C LEU A 253 0.15 3.72 -15.56
N ARG A 254 -0.94 2.95 -15.38
CA ARG A 254 -2.08 3.35 -14.56
C ARG A 254 -2.49 2.24 -13.60
N TYR A 255 -2.68 2.60 -12.34
CA TYR A 255 -3.39 1.80 -11.35
C TYR A 255 -4.53 2.64 -10.77
N SER A 256 -5.69 2.04 -10.58
CA SER A 256 -6.84 2.71 -9.98
C SER A 256 -7.78 1.72 -9.31
N LEU A 257 -8.28 2.10 -8.14
CA LEU A 257 -9.24 1.34 -7.34
C LEU A 257 -10.54 2.13 -7.17
N ASP A 258 -11.68 1.43 -7.27
CA ASP A 258 -12.97 1.94 -6.84
C ASP A 258 -13.10 1.81 -5.31
N GLY A 259 -13.10 2.92 -4.60
CA GLY A 259 -13.27 2.98 -3.14
C GLY A 259 -14.72 3.16 -2.68
N THR A 260 -15.70 2.97 -3.55
CA THR A 260 -17.12 3.24 -3.26
C THR A 260 -17.63 2.36 -2.12
N LYS A 261 -17.27 1.09 -2.08
CA LYS A 261 -17.70 0.16 -1.04
C LYS A 261 -17.34 0.67 0.36
N LEU A 262 -16.10 1.08 0.60
CA LEU A 262 -15.69 1.56 1.92
C LEU A 262 -16.39 2.88 2.29
N LYS A 263 -16.72 3.73 1.31
CA LYS A 263 -17.54 4.94 1.52
C LYS A 263 -18.97 4.59 1.93
N GLU A 264 -19.57 3.55 1.34
CA GLU A 264 -20.89 3.06 1.72
C GLU A 264 -20.90 2.52 3.17
N TYR A 265 -19.76 2.01 3.64
CA TYR A 265 -19.55 1.64 5.05
C TYR A 265 -19.20 2.85 5.95
N GLY A 266 -19.30 4.08 5.44
CA GLY A 266 -19.21 5.31 6.22
C GLY A 266 -17.84 5.97 6.28
N TRP A 267 -16.80 5.39 5.64
CA TRP A 267 -15.48 6.00 5.65
C TRP A 267 -15.29 7.02 4.52
N ASN A 268 -14.73 8.16 4.87
CA ASN A 268 -14.22 9.16 3.93
C ASN A 268 -12.85 9.63 4.42
N ALA A 269 -11.94 9.93 3.49
CA ALA A 269 -10.61 10.42 3.84
C ALA A 269 -10.71 11.72 4.66
N PRO A 270 -10.20 11.76 5.90
CA PRO A 270 -10.35 12.92 6.78
C PRO A 270 -9.52 14.13 6.35
N ILE A 271 -8.47 13.93 5.55
CA ILE A 271 -7.56 14.98 5.10
C ILE A 271 -7.48 14.94 3.57
N SER A 272 -7.71 16.10 2.91
CA SER A 272 -7.63 16.18 1.46
C SER A 272 -6.22 15.85 0.94
N VAL A 273 -6.15 15.42 -0.33
CA VAL A 273 -4.88 15.09 -0.98
C VAL A 273 -3.96 16.32 -1.05
N ALA A 274 -4.50 17.50 -1.35
CA ALA A 274 -3.74 18.75 -1.41
C ALA A 274 -3.10 19.11 -0.06
N GLU A 275 -3.87 19.05 1.01
CA GLU A 275 -3.37 19.30 2.37
C GLU A 275 -2.35 18.22 2.80
N SER A 276 -2.55 16.99 2.38
CA SER A 276 -1.63 15.87 2.63
C SER A 276 -0.27 16.11 1.96
N PHE A 277 -0.25 16.56 0.69
CA PHE A 277 0.99 16.93 0.01
C PHE A 277 1.67 18.11 0.68
N ARG A 278 0.93 19.17 1.02
CA ARG A 278 1.46 20.33 1.72
C ARG A 278 2.20 19.92 3.00
N ARG A 279 1.53 19.16 3.89
CA ARG A 279 2.13 18.68 5.15
C ARG A 279 3.37 17.82 4.93
N THR A 280 3.31 16.88 3.98
CA THR A 280 4.44 16.00 3.67
C THR A 280 5.65 16.78 3.18
N VAL A 281 5.45 17.73 2.26
CA VAL A 281 6.53 18.57 1.71
C VAL A 281 7.12 19.47 2.79
N GLU A 282 6.29 20.20 3.54
CA GLU A 282 6.74 21.09 4.63
C GLU A 282 7.52 20.32 5.71
N TRP A 283 7.02 19.14 6.11
CA TRP A 283 7.73 18.28 7.06
C TRP A 283 9.09 17.85 6.51
N THR A 284 9.14 17.39 5.26
CA THR A 284 10.38 16.92 4.63
C THR A 284 11.39 18.06 4.48
N MET A 285 10.95 19.26 4.09
CA MET A 285 11.80 20.45 4.03
C MET A 285 12.38 20.84 5.41
N SER A 286 11.60 20.63 6.48
CA SER A 286 12.07 20.88 7.86
C SER A 286 13.03 19.81 8.39
N ARG A 287 13.13 18.68 7.71
CA ARG A 287 13.94 17.50 8.06
C ARG A 287 14.74 16.98 6.85
N PRO A 288 15.60 17.80 6.23
CA PRO A 288 16.33 17.41 5.02
C PRO A 288 17.29 16.24 5.25
N ASP A 289 17.70 15.98 6.48
CA ASP A 289 18.44 14.79 6.92
C ASP A 289 17.70 13.49 6.62
N TRP A 290 16.37 13.50 6.56
CA TRP A 290 15.58 12.33 6.17
C TRP A 290 15.75 11.91 4.70
N LEU A 291 16.18 12.83 3.84
CA LEU A 291 16.42 12.58 2.41
C LEU A 291 17.82 12.04 2.11
N VAL A 292 18.65 11.90 3.13
CA VAL A 292 20.00 11.33 3.01
C VAL A 292 19.89 9.85 3.36
N GLU A 293 20.34 8.99 2.45
CA GLU A 293 20.45 7.54 2.67
C GLU A 293 21.60 7.20 3.60
#